data_d7d4e82972c5080a5a52b32fb957b170
#
_entry.id   d7d4e82972c5080a5a52b32fb957b170
#
_cell.length_a   1.000
_cell.length_b   1.000
_cell.length_c   1.000
_cell.angle_alpha   90.00
_cell.angle_beta   90.00
_cell.angle_gamma   90.00
#
_symmetry.space_group_name_H-M   'P 1'
#
loop_
_entity.id
_entity.type
_entity.pdbx_description
1 polymer ?
#
loop_
_entity_poly.entity_id
_entity_poly.type
_entity_poly.pdbx_seq_one_letter_code
_entity_poly.pdbx_strand_id
1 'polypeptide(L)'
;MLYASPWSPPAFMKDNNNMLKGGKLLPEYAQSWANYFTKFIKTYESEGIPIWGITLQNEPMATQKWESCIFTAEEERDFLKNFLGPTMEREGFADKKIVVWDHNRDLINHRANTIFQDPEASKYAWGL
;
A
#
# COMPACT_ATOMS: atom_id res chain seq x y z
N MET A 1 -0.78 18.60 -7.07
CA MET A 1 -0.29 17.22 -6.96
C MET A 1 -1.03 16.56 -5.79
N LEU A 2 -1.70 15.43 -6.04
CA LEU A 2 -2.44 14.69 -5.03
C LEU A 2 -1.86 13.27 -4.93
N TYR A 3 -1.66 12.80 -3.71
CA TYR A 3 -1.44 11.39 -3.46
C TYR A 3 -2.42 10.89 -2.38
N ALA A 4 -2.69 9.59 -2.36
CA ALA A 4 -3.61 8.97 -1.45
C ALA A 4 -2.91 7.95 -0.55
N SER A 5 -3.30 7.91 0.72
CA SER A 5 -2.76 6.99 1.71
C SER A 5 -3.91 6.20 2.34
N PRO A 6 -4.01 4.88 2.13
CA PRO A 6 -5.05 4.07 2.74
C PRO A 6 -4.74 3.82 4.21
N TRP A 7 -5.75 3.88 5.05
CA TRP A 7 -5.60 3.64 6.48
C TRP A 7 -5.98 2.22 6.88
N SER A 8 -6.91 1.60 6.16
CA SER A 8 -7.27 0.19 6.38
C SER A 8 -7.95 -0.40 5.14
N PRO A 9 -7.68 -1.67 4.83
CA PRO A 9 -8.59 -2.44 4.00
C PRO A 9 -9.98 -2.57 4.65
N PRO A 10 -11.03 -2.92 3.86
CA PRO A 10 -12.32 -3.28 4.41
C PRO A 10 -12.21 -4.36 5.51
N ALA A 11 -13.08 -4.29 6.51
CA ALA A 11 -13.03 -5.17 7.68
C ALA A 11 -12.93 -6.66 7.34
N PHE A 12 -13.73 -7.12 6.37
CA PHE A 12 -13.76 -8.55 5.97
C PHE A 12 -12.46 -9.04 5.31
N MET A 13 -11.58 -8.13 4.87
CA MET A 13 -10.26 -8.47 4.32
C MET A 13 -9.17 -8.59 5.40
N LYS A 14 -9.51 -8.35 6.66
CA LYS A 14 -8.55 -8.32 7.78
C LYS A 14 -8.77 -9.46 8.77
N ASP A 15 -7.69 -9.91 9.38
CA ASP A 15 -7.69 -11.01 10.35
C ASP A 15 -8.50 -10.70 11.63
N ASN A 16 -8.62 -9.43 12.00
CA ASN A 16 -9.42 -8.98 13.13
C ASN A 16 -10.87 -8.60 12.76
N ASN A 17 -11.26 -8.75 11.50
CA ASN A 17 -12.58 -8.37 10.95
C ASN A 17 -13.04 -6.97 11.40
N ASN A 18 -12.08 -6.03 11.45
CA ASN A 18 -12.31 -4.67 11.93
C ASN A 18 -11.37 -3.71 11.18
N MET A 19 -11.87 -2.58 10.72
CA MET A 19 -11.00 -1.55 10.11
C MET A 19 -10.12 -0.85 11.14
N LEU A 20 -10.55 -0.81 12.40
CA LEU A 20 -9.84 -0.19 13.51
C LEU A 20 -8.86 -1.19 14.15
N LYS A 21 -8.00 -0.68 15.04
CA LYS A 21 -7.16 -1.47 15.96
C LYS A 21 -6.13 -2.38 15.25
N GLY A 22 -5.49 -1.88 14.21
CA GLY A 22 -4.46 -2.63 13.52
C GLY A 22 -5.02 -3.83 12.76
N GLY A 23 -4.57 -5.02 13.10
CA GLY A 23 -4.84 -6.23 12.33
C GLY A 23 -4.04 -6.28 11.04
N LYS A 24 -4.15 -7.37 10.30
CA LYS A 24 -3.39 -7.62 9.08
C LYS A 24 -4.32 -7.97 7.92
N LEU A 25 -3.89 -7.61 6.72
CA LEU A 25 -4.53 -8.07 5.49
C LEU A 25 -4.43 -9.61 5.40
N LEU A 26 -5.56 -10.27 5.19
CA LEU A 26 -5.59 -11.70 4.94
C LEU A 26 -5.00 -12.02 3.55
N PRO A 27 -4.13 -13.03 3.43
CA PRO A 27 -3.45 -13.34 2.17
C PRO A 27 -4.39 -13.59 0.99
N GLU A 28 -5.53 -14.21 1.22
CA GLU A 28 -6.54 -14.48 0.18
C GLU A 28 -7.14 -13.22 -0.43
N TYR A 29 -7.06 -12.08 0.24
CA TYR A 29 -7.57 -10.80 -0.25
C TYR A 29 -6.48 -9.88 -0.82
N ALA A 30 -5.22 -10.30 -0.85
CA ALA A 30 -4.13 -9.43 -1.32
C ALA A 30 -4.37 -8.90 -2.75
N GLN A 31 -4.79 -9.76 -3.67
CA GLN A 31 -5.10 -9.31 -5.04
C GLN A 31 -6.32 -8.39 -5.07
N SER A 32 -7.35 -8.69 -4.29
CA SER A 32 -8.55 -7.85 -4.22
C SER A 32 -8.23 -6.46 -3.67
N TRP A 33 -7.33 -6.40 -2.69
CA TRP A 33 -6.86 -5.12 -2.13
C TRP A 33 -6.04 -4.33 -3.15
N ALA A 34 -5.14 -4.97 -3.90
CA ALA A 34 -4.42 -4.32 -5.00
C ALA A 34 -5.38 -3.77 -6.08
N ASN A 35 -6.41 -4.52 -6.44
CA ASN A 35 -7.45 -4.07 -7.37
C ASN A 35 -8.25 -2.87 -6.83
N TYR A 36 -8.40 -2.77 -5.52
CA TYR A 36 -9.06 -1.62 -4.89
C TYR A 36 -8.29 -0.31 -5.15
N PHE A 37 -6.95 -0.36 -5.07
CA PHE A 37 -6.12 0.82 -5.39
C PHE A 37 -6.32 1.31 -6.82
N THR A 38 -6.30 0.42 -7.78
CA THR A 38 -6.47 0.80 -9.19
C THR A 38 -7.89 1.29 -9.48
N LYS A 39 -8.90 0.68 -8.85
CA LYS A 39 -10.28 1.15 -8.95
C LYS A 39 -10.45 2.55 -8.34
N PHE A 40 -9.82 2.80 -7.19
CA PHE A 40 -9.81 4.12 -6.55
C PHE A 40 -9.22 5.19 -7.49
N ILE A 41 -8.03 4.94 -8.03
CA ILE A 41 -7.36 5.87 -8.94
C ILE A 41 -8.24 6.14 -10.16
N LYS A 42 -8.73 5.08 -10.82
CA LYS A 42 -9.57 5.18 -12.00
C LYS A 42 -10.84 6.00 -11.75
N THR A 43 -11.49 5.77 -10.61
CA THR A 43 -12.72 6.48 -10.25
C THR A 43 -12.46 7.97 -10.02
N TYR A 44 -11.42 8.32 -9.25
CA TYR A 44 -11.07 9.72 -9.03
C TYR A 44 -10.66 10.43 -10.31
N GLU A 45 -9.90 9.79 -11.17
CA GLU A 45 -9.49 10.37 -12.45
C GLU A 45 -10.67 10.56 -13.41
N SER A 46 -11.66 9.68 -13.37
CA SER A 46 -12.90 9.87 -14.17
C SER A 46 -13.72 11.08 -13.72
N GLU A 47 -13.55 11.53 -12.48
CA GLU A 47 -14.17 12.76 -11.95
C GLU A 47 -13.26 14.00 -12.14
N GLY A 48 -12.17 13.88 -12.91
CA GLY A 48 -11.25 14.98 -13.18
C GLY A 48 -10.25 15.27 -12.06
N ILE A 49 -10.06 14.33 -11.13
CA ILE A 49 -9.15 14.47 -10.01
C ILE A 49 -7.94 13.56 -10.23
N PRO A 50 -6.83 14.06 -10.81
CA PRO A 50 -5.68 13.23 -11.11
C PRO A 50 -4.92 12.85 -9.84
N ILE A 51 -4.65 11.56 -9.69
CA ILE A 51 -3.83 11.01 -8.60
C ILE A 51 -2.39 10.87 -9.09
N TRP A 52 -1.46 11.55 -8.45
CA TRP A 52 -0.03 11.47 -8.76
C TRP A 52 0.60 10.18 -8.26
N GLY A 53 0.19 9.73 -7.08
CA GLY A 53 0.76 8.56 -6.44
C GLY A 53 -0.06 8.09 -5.25
N ILE A 54 0.37 7.00 -4.67
CA ILE A 54 -0.24 6.37 -3.50
C ILE A 54 0.84 6.01 -2.49
N THR A 55 0.49 5.94 -1.21
CA THR A 55 1.28 5.16 -0.25
C THR A 55 0.69 3.76 -0.15
N LEU A 56 1.52 2.76 0.13
CA LEU A 56 1.06 1.39 0.26
C LEU A 56 0.14 1.23 1.48
N GLN A 57 0.52 1.84 2.60
CA GLN A 57 -0.24 1.82 3.85
C GLN A 57 0.17 3.03 4.70
N ASN A 58 -0.80 3.77 5.23
CA ASN A 58 -0.55 4.77 6.26
C ASN A 58 -0.09 4.09 7.55
N GLU A 59 1.02 4.56 8.12
CA GLU A 59 1.57 4.11 9.40
C GLU A 59 1.56 2.58 9.58
N PRO A 60 2.29 1.80 8.74
CA PRO A 60 2.14 0.34 8.67
C PRO A 60 2.56 -0.43 9.94
N MET A 61 3.05 0.24 10.97
CA MET A 61 3.33 -0.36 12.28
C MET A 61 2.47 0.21 13.42
N ALA A 62 1.52 1.09 13.11
CA ALA A 62 0.70 1.70 14.14
C ALA A 62 -0.62 0.96 14.34
N THR A 63 -0.87 0.51 15.57
CA THR A 63 -2.18 0.02 16.00
C THR A 63 -2.94 1.16 16.64
N GLN A 64 -3.96 1.66 15.96
CA GLN A 64 -4.69 2.86 16.38
C GLN A 64 -6.12 2.54 16.81
N LYS A 65 -6.75 3.49 17.53
CA LYS A 65 -8.18 3.42 17.90
C LYS A 65 -9.10 3.66 16.69
N TRP A 66 -8.55 4.20 15.62
CA TRP A 66 -9.15 4.46 14.33
C TRP A 66 -8.65 3.46 13.28
N GLU A 67 -8.98 3.70 12.02
CA GLU A 67 -8.57 2.84 10.92
C GLU A 67 -7.05 2.68 10.88
N SER A 68 -6.60 1.45 10.86
CA SER A 68 -5.18 1.09 10.82
C SER A 68 -5.00 -0.34 10.35
N CYS A 69 -3.85 -0.64 9.78
CA CYS A 69 -3.48 -1.97 9.32
C CYS A 69 -1.97 -2.16 9.41
N ILE A 70 -1.55 -3.32 9.90
CA ILE A 70 -0.13 -3.62 10.13
C ILE A 70 0.44 -4.36 8.93
N PHE A 71 1.59 -3.88 8.46
CA PHE A 71 2.47 -4.55 7.52
C PHE A 71 3.88 -4.58 8.10
N THR A 72 4.48 -5.74 8.26
CA THR A 72 5.93 -5.84 8.48
C THR A 72 6.68 -5.35 7.24
N ALA A 73 8.00 -5.14 7.34
CA ALA A 73 8.79 -4.74 6.18
C ALA A 73 8.71 -5.76 5.04
N GLU A 74 8.72 -7.05 5.40
CA GLU A 74 8.60 -8.17 4.47
C GLU A 74 7.21 -8.25 3.85
N GLU A 75 6.16 -8.09 4.65
CA GLU A 75 4.76 -8.08 4.16
C GLU A 75 4.51 -6.90 3.20
N GLU A 76 5.05 -5.72 3.51
CA GLU A 76 4.98 -4.55 2.65
C GLU A 76 5.71 -4.79 1.32
N ARG A 77 6.95 -5.31 1.38
CA ARG A 77 7.73 -5.72 0.20
C ARG A 77 6.97 -6.73 -0.66
N ASP A 78 6.46 -7.79 -0.04
CA ASP A 78 5.83 -8.90 -0.76
C ASP A 78 4.48 -8.50 -1.38
N PHE A 79 3.70 -7.68 -0.68
CA PHE A 79 2.48 -7.10 -1.25
C PHE A 79 2.80 -6.16 -2.43
N LEU A 80 3.83 -5.33 -2.31
CA LEU A 80 4.27 -4.45 -3.38
C LEU A 80 4.66 -5.24 -4.63
N LYS A 81 5.58 -6.21 -4.50
CA LYS A 81 6.13 -6.91 -5.66
C LYS A 81 5.20 -7.94 -6.29
N ASN A 82 4.39 -8.62 -5.48
CA ASN A 82 3.58 -9.74 -5.97
C ASN A 82 2.15 -9.32 -6.39
N PHE A 83 1.65 -8.20 -5.86
CA PHE A 83 0.27 -7.79 -6.08
C PHE A 83 0.14 -6.35 -6.56
N LEU A 84 0.53 -5.36 -5.76
CA LEU A 84 0.24 -3.96 -6.07
C LEU A 84 0.97 -3.47 -7.32
N GLY A 85 2.29 -3.66 -7.39
CA GLY A 85 3.10 -3.22 -8.53
C GLY A 85 2.63 -3.83 -9.86
N PRO A 86 2.53 -5.18 -9.96
CA PRO A 86 2.01 -5.82 -11.17
C PRO A 86 0.58 -5.39 -11.54
N THR A 87 -0.27 -5.13 -10.54
CA THR A 87 -1.63 -4.67 -10.79
C THR A 87 -1.64 -3.25 -11.35
N MET A 88 -0.83 -2.35 -10.79
CA MET A 88 -0.69 -0.98 -11.31
C MET A 88 -0.21 -0.97 -12.76
N GLU A 89 0.80 -1.79 -13.11
CA GLU A 89 1.26 -1.93 -14.50
C GLU A 89 0.16 -2.43 -15.43
N ARG A 90 -0.50 -3.52 -15.07
CA ARG A 90 -1.57 -4.13 -15.87
C ARG A 90 -2.73 -3.20 -16.14
N GLU A 91 -3.10 -2.38 -15.16
CA GLU A 91 -4.22 -1.44 -15.25
C GLU A 91 -3.84 -0.09 -15.90
N GLY A 92 -2.58 0.07 -16.37
CA GLY A 92 -2.12 1.27 -17.07
C GLY A 92 -1.67 2.41 -16.16
N PHE A 93 -1.33 2.12 -14.90
CA PHE A 93 -0.90 3.10 -13.90
C PHE A 93 0.58 2.99 -13.53
N ALA A 94 1.42 2.48 -14.44
CA ALA A 94 2.87 2.36 -14.21
C ALA A 94 3.58 3.71 -13.99
N ASP A 95 2.98 4.81 -14.42
CA ASP A 95 3.48 6.17 -14.20
C ASP A 95 3.23 6.71 -12.79
N LYS A 96 2.27 6.13 -12.07
CA LYS A 96 1.91 6.54 -10.71
C LYS A 96 3.01 6.14 -9.72
N LYS A 97 3.24 7.01 -8.75
CA LYS A 97 4.29 6.79 -7.75
C LYS A 97 3.76 5.96 -6.59
N ILE A 98 4.49 4.91 -6.23
CA ILE A 98 4.19 4.12 -5.03
C ILE A 98 5.22 4.47 -3.97
N VAL A 99 4.75 5.02 -2.86
CA VAL A 99 5.55 5.35 -1.68
C VAL A 99 5.37 4.25 -0.65
N VAL A 100 6.46 3.80 -0.08
CA VAL A 100 6.49 2.79 0.98
C VAL A 100 6.92 3.42 2.30
N TRP A 101 6.68 2.75 3.42
CA TRP A 101 7.01 3.26 4.75
C TRP A 101 6.49 4.69 5.01
N ASP A 102 5.22 4.90 4.85
CA ASP A 102 4.52 6.14 5.21
C ASP A 102 4.36 6.25 6.74
N HIS A 103 5.49 6.46 7.43
CA HIS A 103 5.56 6.44 8.90
C HIS A 103 6.71 7.31 9.43
N ASN A 104 7.01 7.20 10.74
CA ASN A 104 8.10 7.88 11.42
C ASN A 104 9.49 7.44 10.90
N ARG A 105 10.50 8.29 11.06
CA ARG A 105 11.83 8.07 10.50
C ARG A 105 12.68 7.02 11.23
N ASP A 106 12.26 6.56 12.40
CA ASP A 106 13.02 5.64 13.28
C ASP A 106 13.40 4.31 12.61
N LEU A 107 12.51 3.75 11.78
CA LEU A 107 12.74 2.50 11.06
C LEU A 107 12.99 2.66 9.55
N ILE A 108 13.23 3.88 9.07
CA ILE A 108 13.34 4.16 7.64
C ILE A 108 14.44 3.33 6.97
N ASN A 109 15.61 3.18 7.61
CA ASN A 109 16.72 2.40 7.07
C ASN A 109 16.37 0.92 6.94
N HIS A 110 15.72 0.35 7.96
CA HIS A 110 15.29 -1.05 7.91
C HIS A 110 14.29 -1.29 6.78
N ARG A 111 13.27 -0.45 6.69
CA ARG A 111 12.24 -0.54 5.65
C ARG A 111 12.81 -0.33 4.25
N ALA A 112 13.66 0.69 4.08
CA ALA A 112 14.34 0.96 2.82
C ALA A 112 15.19 -0.26 2.39
N ASN A 113 16.00 -0.79 3.27
CA ASN A 113 16.86 -1.94 2.96
C ASN A 113 16.02 -3.16 2.57
N THR A 114 14.97 -3.49 3.31
CA THR A 114 14.12 -4.65 3.01
C THR A 114 13.47 -4.55 1.62
N ILE A 115 13.06 -3.35 1.20
CA ILE A 115 12.35 -3.16 -0.06
C ILE A 115 13.34 -2.93 -1.22
N PHE A 116 14.31 -2.03 -1.07
CA PHE A 116 15.18 -1.65 -2.18
C PHE A 116 16.32 -2.63 -2.47
N GLN A 117 16.66 -3.54 -1.54
CA GLN A 117 17.58 -4.64 -1.81
C GLN A 117 16.91 -5.80 -2.57
N ASP A 118 15.59 -5.86 -2.63
CA ASP A 118 14.85 -6.81 -3.45
C ASP A 118 14.59 -6.18 -4.84
N PRO A 119 15.24 -6.65 -5.93
CA PRO A 119 15.12 -6.03 -7.25
C PRO A 119 13.69 -6.03 -7.79
N GLU A 120 12.89 -7.07 -7.44
CA GLU A 120 11.52 -7.19 -7.91
C GLU A 120 10.56 -6.24 -7.17
N ALA A 121 10.86 -5.89 -5.93
CA ALA A 121 10.12 -4.86 -5.20
C ALA A 121 10.60 -3.45 -5.55
N SER A 122 11.91 -3.27 -5.64
CA SER A 122 12.56 -1.98 -5.88
C SER A 122 12.07 -1.29 -7.15
N LYS A 123 11.79 -2.04 -8.21
CA LYS A 123 11.31 -1.48 -9.48
C LYS A 123 9.96 -0.77 -9.36
N TYR A 124 9.16 -1.11 -8.35
CA TYR A 124 7.84 -0.52 -8.13
C TYR A 124 7.85 0.61 -7.10
N ALA A 125 8.82 0.63 -6.18
CA ALA A 125 8.90 1.64 -5.15
C ALA A 125 9.53 2.93 -5.70
N TRP A 126 8.79 4.05 -5.61
CA TRP A 126 9.34 5.36 -6.00
C TRP A 126 10.15 5.99 -4.87
N GLY A 127 9.77 5.78 -3.61
CA GLY A 127 10.43 6.36 -2.44
C GLY A 127 9.73 6.01 -1.12
N LEU A 128 10.24 6.63 -0.05
CA LEU A 128 9.71 6.53 1.31
C LEU A 128 9.25 7.90 1.80
#